data_5a28a1bab1f642be41e7c37abff7b33b
#
_entry.id   5a28a1bab1f642be41e7c37abff7b33b
#
_cell.length_a   1.000
_cell.length_b   1.000
_cell.length_c   1.000
_cell.angle_alpha   90.00
_cell.angle_beta   90.00
_cell.angle_gamma   90.00
#
_symmetry.space_group_name_H-M   'P 1'
#
loop_
_entity.id
_entity.type
_entity.pdbx_description
1 polymer ?
#
loop_
_entity_poly.entity_id
_entity_poly.type
_entity_poly.pdbx_seq_one_letter_code
_entity_poly.pdbx_strand_id
1 'polypeptide(L)'
;MRTKRGVNAGIYLVLLILLILVAAPLASVLVTAVTGYRGDDPALDTLWQPQMVRVILNTVWLSVLVVFFSTLFAAPLAFFRAWTPMRRAGWVEIVIMIPFMTPPFAAAMAWMDFTRVRGVADMLLGPMLGDAVRSAINSVWGMGFVMAAELFPFLYLILRNSLASIPASQLEMAQVAGASRWQQFSRVILPMVLGPFSLGALIVFIKAAGEFGTPVTLGNAIGYPVLVSSIYQDVTIDPLNFSKAAASSSVLFFLGVMAWAMQQWAGRGGLASGGRVSRPVSLNISQGGMALAWLYTAIVFVLTVLIPYISIILASMTILRSKPPTLNNLTFDYFGIVLSMPSGQEALTRSIALGAIGA
;
A
#
# COMPACT_ATOMS: atom_id res chain seq x y z
N MET A 1 -12.52 -27.27 38.80
CA MET A 1 -13.66 -26.63 38.08
C MET A 1 -13.70 -25.09 38.15
N ARG A 2 -12.93 -24.43 38.98
CA ARG A 2 -12.90 -22.95 39.12
C ARG A 2 -12.13 -22.18 38.02
N THR A 3 -11.17 -22.78 37.34
CA THR A 3 -10.31 -22.12 36.34
C THR A 3 -10.98 -21.83 34.99
N LYS A 4 -11.92 -22.64 34.55
CA LYS A 4 -12.62 -22.40 33.25
C LYS A 4 -13.58 -21.21 33.25
N ARG A 5 -14.22 -20.91 34.41
CA ARG A 5 -15.14 -19.74 34.50
C ARG A 5 -14.41 -18.39 34.50
N GLY A 6 -13.23 -18.32 35.11
CA GLY A 6 -12.43 -17.07 35.14
C GLY A 6 -11.85 -16.71 33.78
N VAL A 7 -11.41 -17.71 33.00
CA VAL A 7 -10.91 -17.51 31.63
C VAL A 7 -12.04 -17.01 30.72
N ASN A 8 -13.25 -17.56 30.87
CA ASN A 8 -14.38 -17.09 30.06
C ASN A 8 -14.80 -15.65 30.37
N ALA A 9 -14.82 -15.23 31.64
CA ALA A 9 -15.15 -13.86 32.01
C ALA A 9 -14.15 -12.84 31.47
N GLY A 10 -12.84 -13.15 31.50
CA GLY A 10 -11.81 -12.31 30.91
C GLY A 10 -11.95 -12.17 29.40
N ILE A 11 -12.24 -13.26 28.70
CA ILE A 11 -12.49 -13.25 27.25
C ILE A 11 -13.71 -12.37 26.92
N TYR A 12 -14.82 -12.52 27.63
CA TYR A 12 -16.01 -11.70 27.41
C TYR A 12 -15.75 -10.22 27.68
N LEU A 13 -14.96 -9.87 28.71
CA LEU A 13 -14.58 -8.50 28.99
C LEU A 13 -13.76 -7.90 27.83
N VAL A 14 -12.75 -8.63 27.33
CA VAL A 14 -11.94 -8.21 26.19
C VAL A 14 -12.80 -8.04 24.93
N LEU A 15 -13.67 -8.99 24.65
CA LEU A 15 -14.59 -8.90 23.51
C LEU A 15 -15.54 -7.72 23.64
N LEU A 16 -16.06 -7.43 24.84
CA LEU A 16 -16.91 -6.28 25.09
C LEU A 16 -16.18 -4.96 24.88
N ILE A 17 -14.95 -4.85 25.39
CA ILE A 17 -14.10 -3.67 25.20
C ILE A 17 -13.82 -3.46 23.70
N LEU A 18 -13.42 -4.50 22.97
CA LEU A 18 -13.20 -4.44 21.53
C LEU A 18 -14.47 -4.05 20.77
N LEU A 19 -15.61 -4.62 21.15
CA LEU A 19 -16.90 -4.28 20.55
C LEU A 19 -17.21 -2.80 20.73
N ILE A 20 -17.06 -2.26 21.94
CA ILE A 20 -17.32 -0.85 22.23
C ILE A 20 -16.33 0.04 21.48
N LEU A 21 -15.03 -0.27 21.52
CA LEU A 21 -13.99 0.55 20.88
C LEU A 21 -14.10 0.58 19.35
N VAL A 22 -14.62 -0.48 18.73
CA VAL A 22 -14.72 -0.58 17.26
C VAL A 22 -16.14 -0.25 16.80
N ALA A 23 -17.16 -0.87 17.41
CA ALA A 23 -18.55 -0.74 16.93
C ALA A 23 -19.16 0.64 17.26
N ALA A 24 -18.81 1.25 18.40
CA ALA A 24 -19.41 2.53 18.78
C ALA A 24 -18.99 3.68 17.85
N PRO A 25 -17.70 3.88 17.49
CA PRO A 25 -17.33 4.89 16.50
C PRO A 25 -17.94 4.64 15.11
N LEU A 26 -17.97 3.37 14.65
CA LEU A 26 -18.59 3.04 13.38
C LEU A 26 -20.09 3.30 13.37
N ALA A 27 -20.80 2.90 14.44
CA ALA A 27 -22.21 3.18 14.59
C ALA A 27 -22.49 4.69 14.66
N SER A 28 -21.65 5.46 15.37
CA SER A 28 -21.74 6.92 15.43
C SER A 28 -21.65 7.55 14.04
N VAL A 29 -20.67 7.13 13.21
CA VAL A 29 -20.54 7.63 11.83
C VAL A 29 -21.76 7.28 10.99
N LEU A 30 -22.25 6.03 11.06
CA LEU A 30 -23.44 5.60 10.31
C LEU A 30 -24.70 6.33 10.74
N VAL A 31 -24.89 6.54 12.05
CA VAL A 31 -26.01 7.31 12.60
C VAL A 31 -25.93 8.76 12.13
N THR A 32 -24.76 9.41 12.26
CA THR A 32 -24.56 10.79 11.79
C THR A 32 -24.81 10.95 10.31
N ALA A 33 -24.45 9.95 9.48
CA ALA A 33 -24.75 9.96 8.04
C ALA A 33 -26.27 10.01 7.75
N VAL A 34 -27.08 9.37 8.60
CA VAL A 34 -28.55 9.27 8.44
C VAL A 34 -29.29 10.41 9.12
N THR A 35 -28.84 10.85 10.30
CA THR A 35 -29.56 11.83 11.13
C THR A 35 -29.03 13.25 11.03
N GLY A 36 -27.88 13.44 10.38
CA GLY A 36 -27.13 14.69 10.40
C GLY A 36 -26.32 14.88 11.70
N TYR A 37 -25.42 15.85 11.70
CA TYR A 37 -24.55 16.19 12.82
C TYR A 37 -25.12 17.39 13.59
N ARG A 38 -25.46 17.22 14.87
CA ARG A 38 -25.89 18.29 15.79
C ARG A 38 -27.02 19.18 15.25
N GLY A 39 -27.96 18.63 14.48
CA GLY A 39 -29.09 19.38 13.92
C GLY A 39 -28.91 19.85 12.49
N ASP A 40 -27.78 19.52 11.86
CA ASP A 40 -27.63 19.66 10.41
C ASP A 40 -28.51 18.65 9.66
N ASP A 41 -28.84 18.99 8.42
CA ASP A 41 -29.57 18.05 7.55
C ASP A 41 -28.73 16.79 7.24
N PRO A 42 -29.40 15.62 7.11
CA PRO A 42 -28.74 14.41 6.62
C PRO A 42 -28.12 14.63 5.27
N ALA A 43 -26.88 14.13 5.06
CA ALA A 43 -26.16 14.36 3.82
C ALA A 43 -26.16 13.15 2.88
N LEU A 44 -27.02 12.13 3.11
CA LEU A 44 -27.08 10.93 2.24
C LEU A 44 -27.43 11.27 0.80
N ASP A 45 -28.27 12.27 0.57
CA ASP A 45 -28.65 12.70 -0.78
C ASP A 45 -27.46 13.26 -1.56
N THR A 46 -26.42 13.75 -0.86
CA THR A 46 -25.20 14.22 -1.50
C THR A 46 -24.43 13.10 -2.20
N LEU A 47 -24.61 11.84 -1.77
CA LEU A 47 -23.94 10.67 -2.35
C LEU A 47 -24.35 10.43 -3.80
N TRP A 48 -25.56 10.84 -4.19
CA TRP A 48 -26.06 10.68 -5.56
C TRP A 48 -25.72 11.86 -6.47
N GLN A 49 -25.12 12.90 -5.94
CA GLN A 49 -24.65 14.03 -6.74
C GLN A 49 -23.53 13.58 -7.70
N PRO A 50 -23.50 14.07 -8.95
CA PRO A 50 -22.50 13.65 -9.94
C PRO A 50 -21.05 13.81 -9.45
N GLN A 51 -20.77 14.83 -8.64
CA GLN A 51 -19.45 15.07 -8.09
C GLN A 51 -19.05 13.94 -7.11
N MET A 52 -19.95 13.53 -6.22
CA MET A 52 -19.67 12.48 -5.23
C MET A 52 -19.57 11.11 -5.90
N VAL A 53 -20.43 10.81 -6.87
CA VAL A 53 -20.30 9.59 -7.68
C VAL A 53 -18.93 9.52 -8.35
N ARG A 54 -18.43 10.64 -8.91
CA ARG A 54 -17.08 10.71 -9.46
C ARG A 54 -16.00 10.40 -8.40
N VAL A 55 -16.11 10.96 -7.20
CA VAL A 55 -15.17 10.72 -6.09
C VAL A 55 -15.14 9.24 -5.69
N ILE A 56 -16.33 8.60 -5.63
CA ILE A 56 -16.45 7.16 -5.34
C ILE A 56 -15.77 6.34 -6.46
N LEU A 57 -16.08 6.63 -7.71
CA LEU A 57 -15.48 5.94 -8.85
C LEU A 57 -13.95 6.14 -8.92
N ASN A 58 -13.49 7.35 -8.65
CA ASN A 58 -12.07 7.67 -8.56
C ASN A 58 -11.37 6.81 -7.49
N THR A 59 -11.99 6.66 -6.32
CA THR A 59 -11.43 5.84 -5.22
C THR A 59 -11.31 4.38 -5.64
N VAL A 60 -12.38 3.82 -6.22
CA VAL A 60 -12.38 2.44 -6.71
C VAL A 60 -11.35 2.24 -7.82
N TRP A 61 -11.33 3.14 -8.80
CA TRP A 61 -10.39 3.07 -9.93
C TRP A 61 -8.94 3.16 -9.48
N LEU A 62 -8.63 4.13 -8.60
CA LEU A 62 -7.29 4.26 -8.03
C LEU A 62 -6.87 3.00 -7.28
N SER A 63 -7.77 2.44 -6.43
CA SER A 63 -7.48 1.23 -5.68
C SER A 63 -7.22 0.02 -6.59
N VAL A 64 -7.97 -0.12 -7.68
CA VAL A 64 -7.72 -1.16 -8.71
C VAL A 64 -6.36 -0.94 -9.39
N LEU A 65 -6.04 0.30 -9.72
CA LEU A 65 -4.75 0.66 -10.33
C LEU A 65 -3.57 0.35 -9.39
N VAL A 66 -3.73 0.62 -8.11
CA VAL A 66 -2.73 0.26 -7.08
C VAL A 66 -2.55 -1.25 -6.99
N VAL A 67 -3.63 -2.04 -7.02
CA VAL A 67 -3.55 -3.51 -7.05
C VAL A 67 -2.81 -3.99 -8.31
N PHE A 68 -3.10 -3.38 -9.46
CA PHE A 68 -2.42 -3.71 -10.72
C PHE A 68 -0.90 -3.49 -10.63
N PHE A 69 -0.45 -2.30 -10.22
CA PHE A 69 0.97 -2.01 -10.08
C PHE A 69 1.63 -2.82 -8.96
N SER A 70 0.93 -3.02 -7.83
CA SER A 70 1.42 -3.89 -6.76
C SER A 70 1.62 -5.33 -7.25
N THR A 71 0.73 -5.83 -8.11
CA THR A 71 0.88 -7.16 -8.72
C THR A 71 2.09 -7.20 -9.65
N LEU A 72 2.27 -6.16 -10.44
CA LEU A 72 3.45 -6.04 -11.32
C LEU A 72 4.75 -6.11 -10.52
N PHE A 73 4.84 -5.43 -9.39
CA PHE A 73 6.05 -5.51 -8.53
C PHE A 73 6.16 -6.83 -7.77
N ALA A 74 5.07 -7.29 -7.17
CA ALA A 74 5.07 -8.40 -6.23
C ALA A 74 5.20 -9.77 -6.90
N ALA A 75 4.48 -10.03 -8.00
CA ALA A 75 4.37 -11.37 -8.54
C ALA A 75 5.70 -11.93 -9.09
N PRO A 76 6.48 -11.17 -9.89
CA PRO A 76 7.79 -11.67 -10.34
C PRO A 76 8.78 -11.83 -9.18
N LEU A 77 8.82 -10.87 -8.22
CA LEU A 77 9.68 -10.98 -7.03
C LEU A 77 9.33 -12.20 -6.20
N ALA A 78 8.04 -12.45 -5.97
CA ALA A 78 7.56 -13.60 -5.22
C ALA A 78 7.98 -14.92 -5.92
N PHE A 79 7.84 -14.99 -7.24
CA PHE A 79 8.27 -16.12 -8.05
C PHE A 79 9.80 -16.36 -7.94
N PHE A 80 10.61 -15.31 -8.14
CA PHE A 80 12.06 -15.43 -8.06
C PHE A 80 12.52 -15.87 -6.67
N ARG A 81 11.93 -15.30 -5.63
CA ARG A 81 12.25 -15.61 -4.23
C ARG A 81 11.74 -16.98 -3.76
N ALA A 82 10.64 -17.47 -4.29
CA ALA A 82 10.11 -18.77 -3.89
C ALA A 82 10.84 -19.94 -4.58
N TRP A 83 11.12 -19.82 -5.89
CA TRP A 83 11.46 -20.98 -6.73
C TRP A 83 12.84 -20.96 -7.35
N THR A 84 13.62 -19.87 -7.21
CA THR A 84 14.95 -19.78 -7.78
C THR A 84 16.05 -19.75 -6.71
N PRO A 85 17.33 -19.86 -7.08
CA PRO A 85 18.45 -19.71 -6.15
C PRO A 85 18.46 -18.38 -5.37
N MET A 86 17.73 -17.33 -5.83
CA MET A 86 17.55 -16.07 -5.09
C MET A 86 16.92 -16.26 -3.71
N ARG A 87 16.25 -17.39 -3.45
CA ARG A 87 15.71 -17.72 -2.11
C ARG A 87 16.75 -17.68 -0.99
N ARG A 88 18.05 -17.85 -1.33
CA ARG A 88 19.16 -17.79 -0.37
C ARG A 88 19.54 -16.36 0.03
N ALA A 89 19.17 -15.36 -0.77
CA ALA A 89 19.50 -13.96 -0.52
C ALA A 89 18.50 -13.29 0.45
N GLY A 90 18.54 -13.67 1.74
CA GLY A 90 17.62 -13.19 2.79
C GLY A 90 17.52 -11.66 2.89
N TRP A 91 18.62 -10.95 2.61
CA TRP A 91 18.66 -9.48 2.63
C TRP A 91 17.66 -8.83 1.65
N VAL A 92 17.31 -9.50 0.53
CA VAL A 92 16.32 -9.00 -0.44
C VAL A 92 14.95 -8.81 0.22
N GLU A 93 14.57 -9.67 1.17
CA GLU A 93 13.30 -9.51 1.90
C GLU A 93 13.30 -8.26 2.78
N ILE A 94 14.41 -7.96 3.43
CA ILE A 94 14.56 -6.74 4.23
C ILE A 94 14.38 -5.52 3.33
N VAL A 95 15.02 -5.52 2.17
CA VAL A 95 14.95 -4.42 1.20
C VAL A 95 13.52 -4.24 0.65
N ILE A 96 12.81 -5.33 0.35
CA ILE A 96 11.41 -5.29 -0.10
C ILE A 96 10.48 -4.70 0.98
N MET A 97 10.81 -4.86 2.27
CA MET A 97 9.99 -4.32 3.37
C MET A 97 10.22 -2.83 3.64
N ILE A 98 11.32 -2.24 3.17
CA ILE A 98 11.64 -0.82 3.41
C ILE A 98 10.50 0.13 2.99
N PRO A 99 9.93 0.04 1.78
CA PRO A 99 8.86 0.95 1.35
C PRO A 99 7.63 0.92 2.28
N PHE A 100 7.30 -0.24 2.82
CA PHE A 100 6.19 -0.39 3.76
C PHE A 100 6.39 0.40 5.07
N MET A 101 7.64 0.62 5.48
CA MET A 101 7.97 1.39 6.68
C MET A 101 7.96 2.91 6.42
N THR A 102 7.87 3.33 5.16
CA THR A 102 7.85 4.73 4.76
C THR A 102 6.45 5.29 4.94
N PRO A 103 6.25 6.43 5.63
CA PRO A 103 4.95 7.08 5.67
C PRO A 103 4.49 7.48 4.25
N PRO A 104 3.25 7.18 3.83
CA PRO A 104 2.75 7.45 2.47
C PRO A 104 2.92 8.92 2.04
N PHE A 105 2.64 9.84 2.95
CA PHE A 105 2.84 11.28 2.73
C PHE A 105 4.30 11.60 2.34
N ALA A 106 5.27 10.99 3.04
CA ALA A 106 6.68 11.23 2.77
C ALA A 106 7.11 10.66 1.40
N ALA A 107 6.61 9.48 1.04
CA ALA A 107 6.88 8.89 -0.26
C ALA A 107 6.27 9.72 -1.41
N ALA A 108 5.05 10.22 -1.26
CA ALA A 108 4.44 11.12 -2.23
C ALA A 108 5.26 12.40 -2.40
N MET A 109 5.68 13.03 -1.30
CA MET A 109 6.55 14.20 -1.35
C MET A 109 7.90 13.90 -2.00
N ALA A 110 8.48 12.74 -1.73
CA ALA A 110 9.73 12.30 -2.35
C ALA A 110 9.63 12.23 -3.87
N TRP A 111 8.57 11.65 -4.39
CA TRP A 111 8.32 11.57 -5.82
C TRP A 111 8.04 12.95 -6.45
N MET A 112 7.31 13.82 -5.75
CA MET A 112 7.10 15.20 -6.18
C MET A 112 8.42 15.98 -6.23
N ASP A 113 9.30 15.84 -5.23
CA ASP A 113 10.62 16.47 -5.21
C ASP A 113 11.56 15.88 -6.27
N PHE A 114 11.51 14.56 -6.50
CA PHE A 114 12.27 13.93 -7.58
C PHE A 114 11.94 14.53 -8.94
N THR A 115 10.65 14.73 -9.21
CA THR A 115 10.15 15.19 -10.51
C THR A 115 9.93 16.69 -10.60
N ARG A 116 10.26 17.49 -9.56
CA ARG A 116 10.14 18.95 -9.61
C ARG A 116 10.98 19.56 -10.74
N VAL A 117 10.60 20.75 -11.21
CA VAL A 117 11.38 21.49 -12.20
C VAL A 117 12.80 21.74 -11.65
N ARG A 118 13.81 21.43 -12.43
CA ARG A 118 15.23 21.45 -12.03
C ARG A 118 15.51 20.51 -10.84
N GLY A 119 14.71 19.48 -10.65
CA GLY A 119 14.91 18.43 -9.67
C GLY A 119 15.90 17.36 -10.11
N VAL A 120 15.92 16.27 -9.35
CA VAL A 120 16.85 15.16 -9.61
C VAL A 120 16.56 14.49 -10.96
N ALA A 121 15.29 14.36 -11.34
CA ALA A 121 14.92 13.80 -12.65
C ALA A 121 15.50 14.60 -13.81
N ASP A 122 15.38 15.95 -13.78
CA ASP A 122 15.92 16.82 -14.82
C ASP A 122 17.47 16.76 -14.87
N MET A 123 18.12 16.58 -13.72
CA MET A 123 19.58 16.46 -13.64
C MET A 123 20.10 15.14 -14.23
N LEU A 124 19.40 14.03 -13.96
CA LEU A 124 19.84 12.70 -14.37
C LEU A 124 19.45 12.36 -15.81
N LEU A 125 18.26 12.79 -16.24
CA LEU A 125 17.65 12.38 -17.51
C LEU A 125 17.64 13.51 -18.55
N GLY A 126 18.00 14.73 -18.14
CA GLY A 126 17.82 15.93 -18.95
C GLY A 126 16.39 16.48 -18.91
N PRO A 127 16.18 17.75 -19.32
CA PRO A 127 14.89 18.43 -19.19
C PRO A 127 13.74 17.72 -19.92
N MET A 128 13.97 17.20 -21.11
CA MET A 128 12.93 16.56 -21.94
C MET A 128 12.39 15.29 -21.29
N LEU A 129 13.26 14.39 -20.83
CA LEU A 129 12.84 13.15 -20.16
C LEU A 129 12.37 13.44 -18.73
N GLY A 130 12.95 14.42 -18.06
CA GLY A 130 12.49 14.91 -16.75
C GLY A 130 11.05 15.40 -16.82
N ASP A 131 10.67 16.17 -17.85
CA ASP A 131 9.29 16.61 -18.09
C ASP A 131 8.34 15.44 -18.36
N ALA A 132 8.78 14.44 -19.14
CA ALA A 132 7.98 13.24 -19.39
C ALA A 132 7.72 12.46 -18.09
N VAL A 133 8.75 12.24 -17.26
CA VAL A 133 8.61 11.58 -15.96
C VAL A 133 7.72 12.39 -15.01
N ARG A 134 7.89 13.72 -14.99
CA ARG A 134 7.03 14.63 -14.21
C ARG A 134 5.57 14.50 -14.60
N SER A 135 5.28 14.52 -15.90
CA SER A 135 3.91 14.37 -16.42
C SER A 135 3.32 12.99 -16.08
N ALA A 136 4.15 11.94 -16.14
CA ALA A 136 3.72 10.59 -15.77
C ALA A 136 3.41 10.49 -14.27
N ILE A 137 4.26 11.03 -13.39
CA ILE A 137 4.04 11.01 -11.93
C ILE A 137 2.88 11.92 -11.54
N ASN A 138 2.75 13.11 -12.13
CA ASN A 138 1.62 14.00 -11.91
C ASN A 138 0.37 13.57 -12.70
N SER A 139 0.03 12.32 -12.61
CA SER A 139 -1.17 11.71 -13.20
C SER A 139 -1.78 10.69 -12.25
N VAL A 140 -3.00 10.25 -12.54
CA VAL A 140 -3.66 9.16 -11.79
C VAL A 140 -2.82 7.88 -11.82
N TRP A 141 -2.17 7.60 -12.96
CA TRP A 141 -1.28 6.45 -13.11
C TRP A 141 -0.05 6.56 -12.22
N GLY A 142 0.56 7.75 -12.17
CA GLY A 142 1.70 8.03 -11.29
C GLY A 142 1.31 7.95 -9.81
N MET A 143 0.14 8.48 -9.45
CA MET A 143 -0.39 8.36 -8.08
C MET A 143 -0.58 6.89 -7.70
N GLY A 144 -1.21 6.08 -8.58
CA GLY A 144 -1.37 4.64 -8.37
C GLY A 144 -0.03 3.89 -8.28
N PHE A 145 0.96 4.28 -9.07
CA PHE A 145 2.31 3.74 -9.03
C PHE A 145 3.01 4.05 -7.69
N VAL A 146 2.97 5.29 -7.21
CA VAL A 146 3.57 5.71 -5.93
C VAL A 146 2.95 4.93 -4.77
N MET A 147 1.61 4.85 -4.71
CA MET A 147 0.92 4.06 -3.69
C MET A 147 1.26 2.57 -3.77
N ALA A 148 1.36 2.02 -4.97
CA ALA A 148 1.72 0.62 -5.18
C ALA A 148 3.15 0.33 -4.73
N ALA A 149 4.07 1.27 -4.90
CA ALA A 149 5.45 1.13 -4.44
C ALA A 149 5.56 0.92 -2.91
N GLU A 150 4.59 1.39 -2.13
CA GLU A 150 4.52 1.19 -0.69
C GLU A 150 3.72 -0.06 -0.30
N LEU A 151 2.69 -0.41 -1.09
CA LEU A 151 1.74 -1.46 -0.72
C LEU A 151 2.08 -2.84 -1.31
N PHE A 152 2.94 -2.92 -2.34
CA PHE A 152 3.30 -4.20 -2.94
C PHE A 152 3.92 -5.22 -1.97
N PRO A 153 4.62 -4.85 -0.88
CA PRO A 153 5.18 -5.82 0.06
C PRO A 153 4.12 -6.72 0.70
N PHE A 154 2.91 -6.24 0.93
CA PHE A 154 1.80 -7.07 1.43
C PHE A 154 1.46 -8.20 0.45
N LEU A 155 1.28 -7.84 -0.82
CA LEU A 155 0.97 -8.82 -1.86
C LEU A 155 2.15 -9.77 -2.11
N TYR A 156 3.38 -9.23 -2.06
CA TYR A 156 4.60 -10.02 -2.20
C TYR A 156 4.70 -11.11 -1.13
N LEU A 157 4.50 -10.80 0.16
CA LEU A 157 4.59 -11.77 1.24
C LEU A 157 3.58 -12.90 1.07
N ILE A 158 2.35 -12.56 0.72
CA ILE A 158 1.28 -13.54 0.52
C ILE A 158 1.59 -14.45 -0.67
N LEU A 159 1.96 -13.85 -1.80
CA LEU A 159 2.30 -14.61 -3.02
C LEU A 159 3.54 -15.48 -2.83
N ARG A 160 4.59 -14.94 -2.22
CA ARG A 160 5.83 -15.70 -1.97
C ARG A 160 5.57 -16.90 -1.07
N ASN A 161 4.80 -16.74 0.00
CA ASN A 161 4.45 -17.84 0.89
C ASN A 161 3.54 -18.87 0.21
N SER A 162 2.58 -18.41 -0.59
CA SER A 162 1.73 -19.30 -1.40
C SER A 162 2.54 -20.12 -2.39
N LEU A 163 3.42 -19.49 -3.17
CA LEU A 163 4.30 -20.18 -4.11
C LEU A 163 5.24 -21.16 -3.40
N ALA A 164 5.80 -20.79 -2.26
CA ALA A 164 6.66 -21.64 -1.47
C ALA A 164 5.94 -22.87 -0.87
N SER A 165 4.61 -22.80 -0.70
CA SER A 165 3.79 -23.90 -0.18
C SER A 165 3.39 -24.95 -1.23
N ILE A 166 3.67 -24.70 -2.52
CA ILE A 166 3.37 -25.67 -3.60
C ILE A 166 4.40 -26.81 -3.54
N PRO A 167 3.97 -28.08 -3.37
CA PRO A 167 4.87 -29.23 -3.35
C PRO A 167 5.44 -29.51 -4.76
N ALA A 168 6.75 -29.78 -4.83
CA ALA A 168 7.40 -30.17 -6.10
C ALA A 168 6.74 -31.39 -6.76
N SER A 169 6.26 -32.35 -5.95
CA SER A 169 5.61 -33.55 -6.43
C SER A 169 4.39 -33.29 -7.32
N GLN A 170 3.63 -32.22 -7.07
CA GLN A 170 2.49 -31.87 -7.91
C GLN A 170 2.92 -31.47 -9.32
N LEU A 171 4.00 -30.70 -9.46
CA LEU A 171 4.54 -30.32 -10.75
C LEU A 171 5.22 -31.51 -11.45
N GLU A 172 5.92 -32.34 -10.68
CA GLU A 172 6.54 -33.59 -11.19
C GLU A 172 5.45 -34.55 -11.72
N MET A 173 4.35 -34.76 -10.98
CA MET A 173 3.22 -35.58 -11.46
C MET A 173 2.58 -35.01 -12.73
N ALA A 174 2.38 -33.70 -12.80
CA ALA A 174 1.84 -33.05 -13.99
C ALA A 174 2.81 -33.23 -15.20
N GLN A 175 4.13 -33.16 -14.96
CA GLN A 175 5.13 -33.38 -15.98
C GLN A 175 5.16 -34.83 -16.47
N VAL A 176 5.05 -35.80 -15.57
CA VAL A 176 4.96 -37.23 -15.92
C VAL A 176 3.68 -37.50 -16.72
N ALA A 177 2.59 -36.80 -16.43
CA ALA A 177 1.33 -36.87 -17.21
C ALA A 177 1.42 -36.14 -18.56
N GLY A 178 2.59 -35.61 -18.97
CA GLY A 178 2.81 -34.96 -20.25
C GLY A 178 2.35 -33.51 -20.31
N ALA A 179 2.06 -32.86 -19.16
CA ALA A 179 1.63 -31.47 -19.14
C ALA A 179 2.76 -30.51 -19.57
N SER A 180 2.47 -29.65 -20.55
CA SER A 180 3.37 -28.58 -20.96
C SER A 180 3.58 -27.56 -19.83
N ARG A 181 4.60 -26.72 -19.90
CA ARG A 181 4.88 -25.66 -18.90
C ARG A 181 3.68 -24.69 -18.73
N TRP A 182 3.00 -24.38 -19.84
CA TRP A 182 1.79 -23.55 -19.80
C TRP A 182 0.62 -24.26 -19.10
N GLN A 183 0.45 -25.56 -19.33
CA GLN A 183 -0.57 -26.36 -18.64
C GLN A 183 -0.26 -26.51 -17.15
N GLN A 184 1.01 -26.71 -16.77
CA GLN A 184 1.41 -26.70 -15.36
C GLN A 184 1.11 -25.35 -14.69
N PHE A 185 1.42 -24.24 -15.37
CA PHE A 185 1.09 -22.90 -14.87
C PHE A 185 -0.42 -22.70 -14.75
N SER A 186 -1.17 -22.88 -15.83
CA SER A 186 -2.60 -22.53 -15.89
C SER A 186 -3.51 -23.48 -15.11
N ARG A 187 -3.15 -24.78 -15.03
CA ARG A 187 -3.99 -25.82 -14.40
C ARG A 187 -3.55 -26.24 -13.00
N VAL A 188 -2.31 -25.96 -12.60
CA VAL A 188 -1.80 -26.33 -11.28
C VAL A 188 -1.43 -25.10 -10.47
N ILE A 189 -0.51 -24.27 -10.95
CA ILE A 189 0.04 -23.15 -10.19
C ILE A 189 -1.01 -22.06 -10.00
N LEU A 190 -1.59 -21.58 -11.08
CA LEU A 190 -2.54 -20.47 -11.06
C LEU A 190 -3.76 -20.73 -10.16
N PRO A 191 -4.46 -21.88 -10.23
CA PRO A 191 -5.57 -22.14 -9.33
C PRO A 191 -5.17 -22.20 -7.85
N MET A 192 -3.96 -22.71 -7.54
CA MET A 192 -3.46 -22.75 -6.16
C MET A 192 -3.09 -21.36 -5.60
N VAL A 193 -2.65 -20.45 -6.46
CA VAL A 193 -2.22 -19.11 -6.08
C VAL A 193 -3.37 -18.10 -6.10
N LEU A 194 -4.44 -18.34 -6.87
CA LEU A 194 -5.57 -17.40 -7.03
C LEU A 194 -6.26 -17.04 -5.70
N GLY A 195 -6.47 -18.01 -4.80
CA GLY A 195 -7.06 -17.72 -3.49
C GLY A 195 -6.20 -16.79 -2.65
N PRO A 196 -4.93 -17.13 -2.37
CA PRO A 196 -3.99 -16.24 -1.70
C PRO A 196 -3.78 -14.88 -2.42
N PHE A 197 -3.71 -14.89 -3.75
CA PHE A 197 -3.63 -13.66 -4.55
C PHE A 197 -4.85 -12.76 -4.29
N SER A 198 -6.07 -13.31 -4.33
CA SER A 198 -7.30 -12.56 -4.08
C SER A 198 -7.30 -11.94 -2.68
N LEU A 199 -6.80 -12.66 -1.68
CA LEU A 199 -6.64 -12.14 -0.32
C LEU A 199 -5.64 -10.97 -0.29
N GLY A 200 -4.47 -11.14 -0.90
CA GLY A 200 -3.45 -10.09 -0.96
C GLY A 200 -3.92 -8.86 -1.75
N ALA A 201 -4.57 -9.07 -2.88
CA ALA A 201 -5.14 -8.03 -3.71
C ALA A 201 -6.24 -7.23 -2.97
N LEU A 202 -7.09 -7.92 -2.20
CA LEU A 202 -8.09 -7.28 -1.35
C LEU A 202 -7.45 -6.42 -0.27
N ILE A 203 -6.42 -6.91 0.43
CA ILE A 203 -5.71 -6.13 1.45
C ILE A 203 -5.13 -4.86 0.83
N VAL A 204 -4.48 -4.98 -0.34
CA VAL A 204 -3.93 -3.82 -1.05
C VAL A 204 -5.05 -2.87 -1.48
N PHE A 205 -6.18 -3.38 -2.00
CA PHE A 205 -7.33 -2.57 -2.40
C PHE A 205 -7.89 -1.77 -1.22
N ILE A 206 -8.17 -2.41 -0.09
CA ILE A 206 -8.74 -1.74 1.09
C ILE A 206 -7.76 -0.70 1.66
N LYS A 207 -6.46 -1.05 1.70
CA LYS A 207 -5.43 -0.11 2.15
C LYS A 207 -5.31 1.09 1.21
N ALA A 208 -5.38 0.87 -0.10
CA ALA A 208 -5.35 1.95 -1.09
C ALA A 208 -6.59 2.84 -1.02
N ALA A 209 -7.79 2.25 -0.84
CA ALA A 209 -9.03 3.02 -0.70
C ALA A 209 -9.06 3.92 0.54
N GLY A 210 -8.41 3.48 1.63
CA GLY A 210 -8.31 4.21 2.90
C GLY A 210 -7.00 4.99 3.10
N GLU A 211 -6.09 4.98 2.12
CA GLU A 211 -4.83 5.70 2.21
C GLU A 211 -5.06 7.21 2.06
N PHE A 212 -4.42 7.98 2.94
CA PHE A 212 -4.63 9.43 3.07
C PHE A 212 -3.49 10.25 2.45
N GLY A 213 -2.24 9.85 2.67
CA GLY A 213 -1.08 10.69 2.44
C GLY A 213 -0.86 11.07 0.98
N THR A 214 -0.85 10.07 0.08
CA THR A 214 -0.64 10.28 -1.36
C THR A 214 -1.80 11.01 -2.03
N PRO A 215 -3.09 10.66 -1.79
CA PRO A 215 -4.21 11.42 -2.35
C PRO A 215 -4.29 12.87 -1.89
N VAL A 216 -3.97 13.18 -0.63
CA VAL A 216 -4.00 14.57 -0.14
C VAL A 216 -2.84 15.39 -0.70
N THR A 217 -1.68 14.77 -0.95
CA THR A 217 -0.54 15.47 -1.55
C THR A 217 -0.62 15.51 -3.07
N LEU A 218 -0.38 14.37 -3.72
CA LEU A 218 -0.31 14.26 -5.16
C LEU A 218 -1.68 14.37 -5.82
N GLY A 219 -2.73 13.75 -5.21
CA GLY A 219 -4.10 13.81 -5.71
C GLY A 219 -4.64 15.24 -5.78
N ASN A 220 -4.42 16.05 -4.73
CA ASN A 220 -4.81 17.46 -4.73
C ASN A 220 -4.04 18.26 -5.79
N ALA A 221 -2.75 17.98 -5.97
CA ALA A 221 -1.92 18.68 -6.97
C ALA A 221 -2.40 18.44 -8.42
N ILE A 222 -2.97 17.25 -8.70
CA ILE A 222 -3.49 16.90 -10.03
C ILE A 222 -5.01 17.08 -10.17
N GLY A 223 -5.70 17.57 -9.13
CA GLY A 223 -7.16 17.76 -9.14
C GLY A 223 -7.95 16.45 -9.22
N TYR A 224 -7.46 15.37 -8.59
CA TYR A 224 -8.10 14.06 -8.58
C TYR A 224 -8.61 13.70 -7.17
N PRO A 225 -9.84 14.14 -6.81
CA PRO A 225 -10.38 13.87 -5.48
C PRO A 225 -10.79 12.40 -5.34
N VAL A 226 -10.53 11.83 -4.16
CA VAL A 226 -10.99 10.51 -3.72
C VAL A 226 -11.71 10.64 -2.37
N LEU A 227 -12.40 9.58 -1.92
CA LEU A 227 -13.21 9.63 -0.70
C LEU A 227 -12.44 10.14 0.52
N VAL A 228 -11.23 9.63 0.78
CA VAL A 228 -10.43 10.03 1.93
C VAL A 228 -10.03 11.50 1.88
N SER A 229 -9.61 12.00 0.71
CA SER A 229 -9.27 13.43 0.56
C SER A 229 -10.49 14.33 0.68
N SER A 230 -11.67 13.88 0.21
CA SER A 230 -12.93 14.63 0.36
C SER A 230 -13.39 14.65 1.81
N ILE A 231 -13.33 13.52 2.53
CA ILE A 231 -13.64 13.45 3.98
C ILE A 231 -12.74 14.43 4.74
N TYR A 232 -11.45 14.44 4.44
CA TYR A 232 -10.50 15.35 5.08
C TYR A 232 -10.87 16.81 4.83
N GLN A 233 -11.21 17.18 3.60
CA GLN A 233 -11.63 18.54 3.26
C GLN A 233 -12.89 18.93 4.02
N ASP A 234 -13.91 18.07 4.06
CA ASP A 234 -15.20 18.32 4.73
C ASP A 234 -15.04 18.52 6.27
N VAL A 235 -13.98 17.99 6.89
CA VAL A 235 -13.74 18.14 8.35
C VAL A 235 -12.68 19.18 8.73
N THR A 236 -11.92 19.72 7.75
CA THR A 236 -10.79 20.64 8.04
C THR A 236 -10.87 21.97 7.34
N ILE A 237 -11.66 22.10 6.26
CA ILE A 237 -11.77 23.33 5.48
C ILE A 237 -13.16 23.92 5.64
N ASP A 238 -13.25 25.20 6.01
CA ASP A 238 -14.52 25.91 6.13
C ASP A 238 -15.23 26.07 4.75
N PRO A 239 -16.55 25.88 4.71
CA PRO A 239 -17.44 25.51 5.81
C PRO A 239 -17.34 24.01 6.14
N LEU A 240 -17.13 23.70 7.44
CA LEU A 240 -17.08 22.31 7.91
C LEU A 240 -18.41 21.60 7.67
N ASN A 241 -18.36 20.36 7.18
CA ASN A 241 -19.56 19.55 6.93
C ASN A 241 -19.38 18.12 7.46
N PHE A 242 -19.62 17.93 8.74
CA PHE A 242 -19.49 16.62 9.39
C PHE A 242 -20.52 15.61 8.90
N SER A 243 -21.73 16.04 8.51
CA SER A 243 -22.76 15.17 7.95
C SER A 243 -22.34 14.58 6.63
N LYS A 244 -21.74 15.38 5.73
CA LYS A 244 -21.21 14.92 4.45
C LYS A 244 -19.97 14.04 4.62
N ALA A 245 -19.07 14.39 5.55
CA ALA A 245 -17.93 13.54 5.90
C ALA A 245 -18.39 12.17 6.42
N ALA A 246 -19.44 12.11 7.27
CA ALA A 246 -19.99 10.87 7.76
C ALA A 246 -20.63 10.03 6.63
N ALA A 247 -21.38 10.66 5.72
CA ALA A 247 -21.94 9.99 4.56
C ALA A 247 -20.84 9.38 3.66
N SER A 248 -19.79 10.15 3.35
CA SER A 248 -18.63 9.69 2.56
C SER A 248 -17.87 8.56 3.26
N SER A 249 -17.68 8.64 4.59
CA SER A 249 -17.05 7.60 5.40
C SER A 249 -17.87 6.30 5.42
N SER A 250 -19.20 6.41 5.42
CA SER A 250 -20.09 5.26 5.31
C SER A 250 -19.90 4.52 3.99
N VAL A 251 -19.73 5.23 2.87
CA VAL A 251 -19.42 4.63 1.57
C VAL A 251 -18.11 3.88 1.64
N LEU A 252 -17.06 4.48 2.21
CA LEU A 252 -15.75 3.83 2.34
C LEU A 252 -15.84 2.55 3.18
N PHE A 253 -16.61 2.59 4.28
CA PHE A 253 -16.90 1.40 5.09
C PHE A 253 -17.60 0.30 4.28
N PHE A 254 -18.65 0.64 3.53
CA PHE A 254 -19.38 -0.33 2.69
C PHE A 254 -18.51 -0.88 1.55
N LEU A 255 -17.64 -0.09 0.95
CA LEU A 255 -16.65 -0.57 -0.02
C LEU A 255 -15.73 -1.63 0.61
N GLY A 256 -15.26 -1.41 1.84
CA GLY A 256 -14.46 -2.38 2.59
C GLY A 256 -15.22 -3.68 2.86
N VAL A 257 -16.48 -3.58 3.32
CA VAL A 257 -17.35 -4.76 3.58
C VAL A 257 -17.64 -5.51 2.29
N MET A 258 -17.94 -4.81 1.20
CA MET A 258 -18.21 -5.42 -0.11
C MET A 258 -16.96 -6.16 -0.63
N ALA A 259 -15.81 -5.52 -0.54
CA ALA A 259 -14.55 -6.13 -0.95
C ALA A 259 -14.25 -7.39 -0.12
N TRP A 260 -14.46 -7.34 1.21
CA TRP A 260 -14.35 -8.50 2.10
C TRP A 260 -15.34 -9.62 1.72
N ALA A 261 -16.58 -9.29 1.44
CA ALA A 261 -17.60 -10.28 1.03
C ALA A 261 -17.23 -10.94 -0.29
N MET A 262 -16.74 -10.17 -1.27
CA MET A 262 -16.23 -10.70 -2.54
C MET A 262 -15.06 -11.67 -2.34
N GLN A 263 -14.13 -11.32 -1.44
CA GLN A 263 -12.99 -12.19 -1.10
C GLN A 263 -13.46 -13.49 -0.44
N GLN A 264 -14.42 -13.44 0.49
CA GLN A 264 -14.99 -14.65 1.11
C GLN A 264 -15.65 -15.57 0.08
N TRP A 265 -16.32 -14.98 -0.90
CA TRP A 265 -16.93 -15.73 -1.99
C TRP A 265 -15.87 -16.37 -2.91
N ALA A 266 -14.87 -15.60 -3.33
CA ALA A 266 -13.77 -16.07 -4.18
C ALA A 266 -12.86 -17.09 -3.48
N GLY A 267 -12.64 -16.94 -2.17
CA GLY A 267 -11.77 -17.82 -1.37
C GLY A 267 -12.34 -19.20 -1.07
N ARG A 268 -13.64 -19.42 -1.24
CA ARG A 268 -14.29 -20.71 -0.96
C ARG A 268 -13.82 -21.87 -1.86
N GLY A 269 -13.20 -21.59 -3.01
CA GLY A 269 -12.63 -22.57 -3.93
C GLY A 269 -11.17 -22.94 -3.69
N GLY A 270 -10.48 -22.24 -2.81
CA GLY A 270 -9.06 -22.46 -2.51
C GLY A 270 -8.88 -23.51 -1.43
N LEU A 271 -8.43 -24.69 -1.80
CA LEU A 271 -7.97 -25.70 -0.85
C LEU A 271 -6.81 -25.11 -0.03
N ALA A 272 -7.06 -24.90 1.24
CA ALA A 272 -6.01 -24.61 2.21
C ALA A 272 -5.09 -25.85 2.27
N SER A 273 -4.04 -25.86 1.47
CA SER A 273 -2.99 -26.88 1.51
C SER A 273 -2.12 -26.63 2.73
N GLY A 274 -2.65 -26.92 3.92
CA GLY A 274 -1.95 -26.85 5.20
C GLY A 274 -1.01 -28.04 5.47
N GLY A 275 -0.61 -28.76 4.44
CA GLY A 275 0.33 -29.87 4.56
C GLY A 275 1.78 -29.39 4.69
N ARG A 276 2.58 -30.04 5.54
CA ARG A 276 4.04 -29.89 5.54
C ARG A 276 4.56 -30.20 4.13
N VAL A 277 5.12 -29.19 3.46
CA VAL A 277 5.74 -29.38 2.14
C VAL A 277 7.02 -30.20 2.35
N SER A 278 6.99 -31.45 1.88
CA SER A 278 8.13 -32.36 2.01
C SER A 278 9.34 -31.93 1.17
N ARG A 279 9.08 -31.29 0.02
CA ARG A 279 10.13 -30.79 -0.88
C ARG A 279 9.64 -29.52 -1.60
N PRO A 280 10.28 -28.37 -1.39
CA PRO A 280 9.91 -27.13 -2.10
C PRO A 280 10.29 -27.21 -3.57
N VAL A 281 9.54 -26.52 -4.42
CA VAL A 281 9.87 -26.36 -5.84
C VAL A 281 11.20 -25.61 -5.95
N SER A 282 12.09 -26.08 -6.80
CA SER A 282 13.35 -25.41 -7.13
C SER A 282 13.57 -25.48 -8.63
N LEU A 283 13.49 -24.32 -9.27
CA LEU A 283 13.74 -24.20 -10.71
C LEU A 283 15.22 -23.86 -10.93
N ASN A 284 15.87 -24.67 -11.78
CA ASN A 284 17.19 -24.36 -12.26
C ASN A 284 17.03 -23.47 -13.50
N ILE A 285 17.18 -22.16 -13.32
CA ILE A 285 17.11 -21.20 -14.42
C ILE A 285 18.52 -20.94 -14.98
N SER A 286 18.58 -20.62 -16.28
CA SER A 286 19.84 -20.28 -16.95
C SER A 286 20.51 -19.05 -16.33
N GLN A 287 21.80 -18.87 -16.56
CA GLN A 287 22.52 -17.68 -16.10
C GLN A 287 21.86 -16.38 -16.58
N GLY A 288 21.40 -16.34 -17.84
CA GLY A 288 20.65 -15.19 -18.38
C GLY A 288 19.33 -14.96 -17.65
N GLY A 289 18.58 -16.02 -17.34
CA GLY A 289 17.35 -15.91 -16.55
C GLY A 289 17.59 -15.41 -15.13
N MET A 290 18.71 -15.80 -14.50
CA MET A 290 19.12 -15.29 -13.20
C MET A 290 19.53 -13.81 -13.29
N ALA A 291 20.25 -13.41 -14.32
CA ALA A 291 20.61 -12.00 -14.55
C ALA A 291 19.36 -11.13 -14.73
N LEU A 292 18.36 -11.59 -15.48
CA LEU A 292 17.07 -10.90 -15.62
C LEU A 292 16.32 -10.79 -14.27
N ALA A 293 16.34 -11.84 -13.45
CA ALA A 293 15.71 -11.80 -12.13
C ALA A 293 16.38 -10.76 -11.20
N TRP A 294 17.70 -10.67 -11.21
CA TRP A 294 18.43 -9.66 -10.47
C TRP A 294 18.22 -8.26 -11.03
N LEU A 295 18.22 -8.09 -12.35
CA LEU A 295 17.93 -6.81 -13.01
C LEU A 295 16.54 -6.31 -12.63
N TYR A 296 15.53 -7.17 -12.69
CA TYR A 296 14.18 -6.82 -12.28
C TYR A 296 14.12 -6.40 -10.80
N THR A 297 14.77 -7.17 -9.92
CA THR A 297 14.85 -6.84 -8.49
C THR A 297 15.55 -5.50 -8.26
N ALA A 298 16.63 -5.22 -9.01
CA ALA A 298 17.32 -3.94 -8.93
C ALA A 298 16.43 -2.77 -9.42
N ILE A 299 15.69 -2.96 -10.51
CA ILE A 299 14.75 -1.94 -11.02
C ILE A 299 13.67 -1.64 -9.95
N VAL A 300 13.03 -2.67 -9.38
CA VAL A 300 12.03 -2.47 -8.33
C VAL A 300 12.66 -1.76 -7.14
N PHE A 301 13.85 -2.16 -6.69
CA PHE A 301 14.56 -1.49 -5.60
C PHE A 301 14.85 0.00 -5.90
N VAL A 302 15.33 0.31 -7.09
CA VAL A 302 15.58 1.70 -7.51
C VAL A 302 14.31 2.51 -7.47
N LEU A 303 13.21 1.99 -8.01
CA LEU A 303 11.94 2.70 -8.10
C LEU A 303 11.25 2.84 -6.74
N THR A 304 11.29 1.82 -5.88
CA THR A 304 10.49 1.83 -4.65
C THR A 304 11.29 2.29 -3.42
N VAL A 305 12.62 2.24 -3.46
CA VAL A 305 13.48 2.61 -2.33
C VAL A 305 14.44 3.73 -2.73
N LEU A 306 15.32 3.50 -3.69
CA LEU A 306 16.45 4.38 -3.94
C LEU A 306 16.01 5.80 -4.33
N ILE A 307 15.10 5.91 -5.31
CA ILE A 307 14.59 7.20 -5.78
C ILE A 307 13.89 7.96 -4.64
N PRO A 308 12.88 7.42 -3.93
CA PRO A 308 12.22 8.15 -2.85
C PRO A 308 13.18 8.58 -1.75
N TYR A 309 14.03 7.68 -1.26
CA TYR A 309 14.92 8.01 -0.14
C TYR A 309 16.00 9.02 -0.49
N ILE A 310 16.63 8.90 -1.66
CA ILE A 310 17.58 9.91 -2.12
C ILE A 310 16.88 11.27 -2.28
N SER A 311 15.67 11.29 -2.82
CA SER A 311 14.91 12.51 -3.02
C SER A 311 14.57 13.20 -1.69
N ILE A 312 14.11 12.45 -0.68
CA ILE A 312 13.85 12.99 0.66
C ILE A 312 15.13 13.57 1.28
N ILE A 313 16.24 12.83 1.20
CA ILE A 313 17.52 13.27 1.75
C ILE A 313 17.97 14.56 1.06
N LEU A 314 17.95 14.60 -0.27
CA LEU A 314 18.34 15.81 -1.03
C LEU A 314 17.37 16.96 -0.77
N ALA A 315 16.06 16.71 -0.68
CA ALA A 315 15.06 17.73 -0.37
C ALA A 315 15.27 18.35 1.01
N SER A 316 15.63 17.51 2.02
CA SER A 316 15.89 17.99 3.39
C SER A 316 17.15 18.85 3.52
N MET A 317 18.07 18.74 2.56
CA MET A 317 19.32 19.50 2.53
C MET A 317 19.27 20.69 1.57
N THR A 318 18.29 20.79 0.68
CA THR A 318 18.25 21.80 -0.40
C THR A 318 17.90 23.18 0.15
N ILE A 319 18.78 24.19 -0.04
CA ILE A 319 18.60 25.58 0.39
C ILE A 319 17.48 26.25 -0.42
N LEU A 320 17.60 26.21 -1.75
CA LEU A 320 16.66 26.86 -2.67
C LEU A 320 16.03 25.82 -3.60
N ARG A 321 14.75 25.52 -3.41
CA ARG A 321 14.02 24.55 -4.24
C ARG A 321 13.87 24.98 -5.72
N SER A 322 14.04 26.24 -6.06
CA SER A 322 14.04 26.74 -7.44
C SER A 322 15.32 26.40 -8.21
N LYS A 323 16.37 25.97 -7.51
CA LYS A 323 17.66 25.56 -8.09
C LYS A 323 17.82 24.03 -8.02
N PRO A 324 18.65 23.45 -8.90
CA PRO A 324 18.99 22.03 -8.81
C PRO A 324 19.73 21.70 -7.50
N PRO A 325 19.63 20.47 -6.97
CA PRO A 325 20.31 20.03 -5.74
C PRO A 325 21.81 19.75 -5.99
N THR A 326 22.56 20.80 -6.37
CA THR A 326 24.01 20.77 -6.51
C THR A 326 24.70 21.03 -5.16
N LEU A 327 25.98 20.67 -5.02
CA LEU A 327 26.75 20.83 -3.77
C LEU A 327 26.65 22.25 -3.19
N ASN A 328 26.63 23.29 -4.03
CA ASN A 328 26.50 24.69 -3.61
C ASN A 328 25.07 25.06 -3.13
N ASN A 329 24.09 24.20 -3.29
CA ASN A 329 22.71 24.42 -2.89
C ASN A 329 22.27 23.43 -1.81
N LEU A 330 23.21 22.80 -1.10
CA LEU A 330 22.95 21.86 -0.01
C LEU A 330 23.50 22.40 1.31
N THR A 331 22.76 22.18 2.41
CA THR A 331 23.18 22.50 3.77
C THR A 331 22.70 21.44 4.75
N PHE A 332 23.41 21.30 5.86
CA PHE A 332 22.97 20.51 7.01
C PHE A 332 22.29 21.36 8.11
N ASP A 333 22.24 22.68 7.95
CA ASP A 333 21.73 23.60 8.96
C ASP A 333 20.29 23.30 9.37
N TYR A 334 19.47 22.83 8.43
CA TYR A 334 18.07 22.46 8.71
C TYR A 334 17.92 21.36 9.75
N PHE A 335 18.85 20.40 9.78
CA PHE A 335 18.86 19.37 10.83
C PHE A 335 19.18 19.98 12.20
N GLY A 336 20.15 20.90 12.25
CA GLY A 336 20.47 21.65 13.45
C GLY A 336 19.28 22.46 13.97
N ILE A 337 18.58 23.16 13.06
CA ILE A 337 17.38 23.94 13.38
C ILE A 337 16.30 23.05 13.99
N VAL A 338 15.94 21.94 13.33
CA VAL A 338 14.89 21.01 13.82
C VAL A 338 15.27 20.44 15.18
N LEU A 339 16.53 20.04 15.39
CA LEU A 339 17.00 19.49 16.65
C LEU A 339 17.10 20.53 17.77
N SER A 340 17.27 21.80 17.47
CA SER A 340 17.30 22.90 18.44
C SER A 340 15.92 23.45 18.80
N MET A 341 14.92 23.27 17.93
CA MET A 341 13.54 23.74 18.18
C MET A 341 12.85 22.90 19.26
N PRO A 342 12.24 23.54 20.30
CA PRO A 342 11.50 22.81 21.32
C PRO A 342 10.39 21.90 20.75
N SER A 343 9.67 22.37 19.73
CA SER A 343 8.63 21.59 19.04
C SER A 343 9.20 20.38 18.30
N GLY A 344 10.39 20.49 17.70
CA GLY A 344 11.07 19.38 17.04
C GLY A 344 11.52 18.31 18.05
N GLN A 345 12.11 18.73 19.16
CA GLN A 345 12.52 17.84 20.23
C GLN A 345 11.34 17.12 20.88
N GLU A 346 10.23 17.86 21.11
CA GLU A 346 9.00 17.28 21.67
C GLU A 346 8.37 16.27 20.71
N ALA A 347 8.29 16.58 19.41
CA ALA A 347 7.77 15.65 18.40
C ALA A 347 8.59 14.36 18.32
N LEU A 348 9.93 14.47 18.32
CA LEU A 348 10.83 13.32 18.31
C LEU A 348 10.67 12.47 19.57
N THR A 349 10.69 13.10 20.74
CA THR A 349 10.58 12.42 22.03
C THR A 349 9.24 11.71 22.15
N ARG A 350 8.13 12.36 21.78
CA ARG A 350 6.78 11.75 21.79
C ARG A 350 6.70 10.58 20.82
N SER A 351 7.23 10.72 19.59
CA SER A 351 7.22 9.65 18.61
C SER A 351 7.99 8.41 19.06
N ILE A 352 9.19 8.61 19.65
CA ILE A 352 9.99 7.51 20.18
C ILE A 352 9.29 6.86 21.38
N ALA A 353 8.76 7.66 22.31
CA ALA A 353 8.07 7.14 23.50
C ALA A 353 6.81 6.34 23.12
N LEU A 354 5.97 6.87 22.22
CA LEU A 354 4.77 6.18 21.74
C LEU A 354 5.13 4.91 20.94
N GLY A 355 6.18 4.96 20.13
CA GLY A 355 6.67 3.78 19.43
C GLY A 355 7.17 2.69 20.37
N ALA A 356 7.89 3.06 21.42
CA ALA A 356 8.41 2.11 22.43
C ALA A 356 7.28 1.52 23.31
N ILE A 357 6.23 2.30 23.61
CA ILE A 357 5.07 1.82 24.38
C ILE A 357 4.18 0.91 23.53
N GLY A 358 4.09 1.18 22.23
CA GLY A 358 3.22 0.43 21.30
C GLY A 358 3.84 -0.86 20.75
N ALA A 359 5.17 -1.06 20.94
CA ALA A 359 5.91 -2.26 20.52
C ALA A 359 5.89 -3.33 21.61
#